data_cac078c0068c452b8b14f4b5a37c4a6c
#
_entry.id   cac078c0068c452b8b14f4b5a37c4a6c
#
_cell.length_a   1.000
_cell.length_b   1.000
_cell.length_c   1.000
_cell.angle_alpha   90.00
_cell.angle_beta   90.00
_cell.angle_gamma   90.00
#
_symmetry.space_group_name_H-M   'P 1'
#
loop_
_entity.id
_entity.type
_entity.pdbx_description
1 polymer ?
#
loop_
_entity_poly.entity_id
_entity_poly.type
_entity_poly.pdbx_seq_one_letter_code
_entity_poly.pdbx_strand_id
1 'polypeptide(L)'
;GRNVETIQVPLDAGRVHRFEAIFEPDPVRYLDGAEGFAGDTITLNNRAQAVTLTPGSGTVLVVDGVSGGNPSGLGATLPRTLSAAGMQVETIAPEGLPTDLLSLQSYDLIILQSVAADAVPTTAHELLASYVSQLGGGLIMVGGPGSFGAGGWKGTPLEPILPVRLDLPERLVMPAAAIMLVLDNSGSMSLPVSGSMRMQQEIAN
;
A
#
# COMPACT_ATOMS: atom_id res chain seq x y z
N GLY A 1 -35.30 -31.75 8.57
CA GLY A 1 -35.40 -30.29 8.45
C GLY A 1 -34.02 -29.68 8.63
N ARG A 2 -33.77 -28.46 8.13
CA ARG A 2 -32.53 -27.73 8.35
C ARG A 2 -32.74 -26.83 9.58
N ASN A 3 -31.97 -27.07 10.63
CA ASN A 3 -31.92 -26.20 11.79
C ASN A 3 -30.84 -25.12 11.52
N VAL A 4 -31.17 -23.87 11.78
CA VAL A 4 -30.27 -22.75 11.63
C VAL A 4 -30.27 -21.97 12.93
N GLU A 5 -29.12 -21.81 13.54
CA GLU A 5 -28.88 -20.97 14.70
C GLU A 5 -28.01 -19.79 14.27
N THR A 6 -28.34 -18.59 14.75
CA THR A 6 -27.60 -17.38 14.43
C THR A 6 -27.07 -16.77 15.70
N ILE A 7 -25.75 -16.65 15.78
CA ILE A 7 -25.06 -16.05 16.92
C ILE A 7 -24.33 -14.81 16.42
N GLN A 8 -24.50 -13.69 17.14
CA GLN A 8 -23.77 -12.45 16.88
C GLN A 8 -22.62 -12.36 17.88
N VAL A 9 -21.40 -12.29 17.38
CA VAL A 9 -20.18 -12.17 18.19
C VAL A 9 -19.44 -10.91 17.75
N PRO A 10 -19.14 -9.96 18.67
CA PRO A 10 -18.27 -8.84 18.34
C PRO A 10 -16.86 -9.36 18.09
N LEU A 11 -16.24 -8.86 17.02
CA LEU A 11 -14.89 -9.26 16.59
C LEU A 11 -13.95 -8.06 16.68
N ASP A 12 -12.76 -8.30 17.21
CA ASP A 12 -11.69 -7.31 17.18
C ASP A 12 -11.21 -7.08 15.76
N ALA A 13 -10.90 -5.84 15.40
CA ALA A 13 -10.33 -5.51 14.09
C ALA A 13 -8.89 -6.01 13.95
N GLY A 14 -8.47 -6.27 12.71
CA GLY A 14 -7.10 -6.64 12.37
C GLY A 14 -6.64 -8.00 12.89
N ARG A 15 -7.56 -8.93 13.10
CA ARG A 15 -7.25 -10.27 13.63
C ARG A 15 -7.85 -11.40 12.83
N VAL A 16 -7.19 -12.54 12.91
CA VAL A 16 -7.76 -13.82 12.46
C VAL A 16 -8.59 -14.39 13.59
N HIS A 17 -9.88 -14.56 13.34
CA HIS A 17 -10.81 -15.20 14.28
C HIS A 17 -11.08 -16.62 13.84
N ARG A 18 -10.92 -17.56 14.75
CA ARG A 18 -11.23 -18.96 14.54
C ARG A 18 -12.45 -19.32 15.36
N PHE A 19 -13.46 -19.86 14.72
CA PHE A 19 -14.68 -20.37 15.34
C PHE A 19 -14.68 -21.87 15.28
N GLU A 20 -15.16 -22.48 16.33
CA GLU A 20 -15.43 -23.91 16.41
C GLU A 20 -16.87 -24.09 16.87
N ALA A 21 -17.65 -24.81 16.10
CA ALA A 21 -18.98 -25.25 16.46
C ALA A 21 -18.94 -26.73 16.81
N ILE A 22 -19.46 -27.08 17.98
CA ILE A 22 -19.56 -28.45 18.46
C ILE A 22 -21.03 -28.75 18.66
N PHE A 23 -21.50 -29.80 18.02
CA PHE A 23 -22.84 -30.34 18.26
C PHE A 23 -22.74 -31.48 19.27
N GLU A 24 -23.42 -31.34 20.38
CA GLU A 24 -23.51 -32.39 21.41
C GLU A 24 -24.97 -32.89 21.45
N PRO A 25 -25.27 -34.07 20.84
CA PRO A 25 -26.58 -34.63 20.91
C PRO A 25 -26.91 -35.11 22.32
N ASP A 26 -28.18 -34.99 22.73
CA ASP A 26 -28.61 -35.53 24.01
C ASP A 26 -28.46 -37.04 24.05
N PRO A 27 -27.91 -37.61 25.13
CA PRO A 27 -27.79 -39.06 25.28
C PRO A 27 -29.19 -39.67 25.43
N VAL A 28 -29.39 -40.76 24.69
CA VAL A 28 -30.61 -41.58 24.77
C VAL A 28 -30.28 -42.93 25.37
N ARG A 29 -31.07 -43.33 26.37
CA ARG A 29 -30.95 -44.65 26.95
C ARG A 29 -31.83 -45.63 26.20
N TYR A 30 -31.23 -46.65 25.64
CA TYR A 30 -31.95 -47.70 24.93
C TYR A 30 -32.58 -48.72 25.88
N LEU A 31 -33.55 -49.52 25.39
CA LEU A 31 -34.27 -50.51 26.19
C LEU A 31 -33.39 -51.65 26.74
N ASP A 32 -32.25 -51.87 26.16
CA ASP A 32 -31.23 -52.82 26.61
C ASP A 32 -30.31 -52.25 27.70
N GLY A 33 -30.52 -50.97 28.09
CA GLY A 33 -29.73 -50.28 29.08
C GLY A 33 -28.46 -49.61 28.55
N ALA A 34 -28.17 -49.75 27.24
CA ALA A 34 -27.05 -49.04 26.62
C ALA A 34 -27.36 -47.52 26.47
N GLU A 35 -26.34 -46.71 26.63
CA GLU A 35 -26.43 -45.30 26.32
C GLU A 35 -25.82 -45.03 24.94
N GLY A 36 -26.51 -44.20 24.16
CA GLY A 36 -26.06 -43.78 22.86
C GLY A 36 -26.76 -42.50 22.40
N PHE A 37 -26.46 -42.02 21.21
CA PHE A 37 -27.03 -40.81 20.66
C PHE A 37 -28.03 -41.13 19.57
N ALA A 38 -29.31 -40.82 19.79
CA ALA A 38 -30.37 -41.15 18.82
C ALA A 38 -30.18 -40.35 17.54
N GLY A 39 -29.99 -41.07 16.42
CA GLY A 39 -29.90 -40.47 15.09
C GLY A 39 -28.54 -39.91 14.72
N ASP A 40 -27.57 -39.93 15.60
CA ASP A 40 -26.22 -39.54 15.29
C ASP A 40 -25.36 -40.77 14.94
N THR A 41 -25.20 -41.01 13.65
CA THR A 41 -24.43 -42.14 13.14
C THR A 41 -23.00 -41.78 12.77
N ILE A 42 -22.64 -40.50 12.73
CA ILE A 42 -21.32 -40.03 12.30
C ILE A 42 -20.85 -38.92 13.24
N THR A 43 -20.27 -39.27 14.36
CA THR A 43 -19.78 -38.30 15.38
C THR A 43 -18.66 -37.36 14.88
N LEU A 44 -17.98 -37.75 13.79
CA LEU A 44 -16.93 -36.91 13.17
C LEU A 44 -17.45 -35.60 12.58
N ASN A 45 -18.75 -35.53 12.21
CA ASN A 45 -19.36 -34.34 11.64
C ASN A 45 -19.95 -33.37 12.69
N ASN A 46 -19.85 -33.75 13.97
CA ASN A 46 -20.34 -32.94 15.09
C ASN A 46 -19.44 -31.74 15.41
N ARG A 47 -18.35 -31.61 14.69
CA ARG A 47 -17.41 -30.51 14.88
C ARG A 47 -17.16 -29.82 13.55
N ALA A 48 -17.35 -28.50 13.54
CA ALA A 48 -17.08 -27.67 12.40
C ALA A 48 -16.21 -26.49 12.79
N GLN A 49 -15.28 -26.11 11.93
CA GLN A 49 -14.42 -24.95 12.12
C GLN A 49 -14.61 -23.97 11.00
N ALA A 50 -14.58 -22.69 11.34
CA ALA A 50 -14.57 -21.57 10.42
C ALA A 50 -13.49 -20.56 10.82
N VAL A 51 -12.89 -19.93 9.83
CA VAL A 51 -11.90 -18.89 10.04
C VAL A 51 -12.39 -17.67 9.28
N THR A 52 -12.32 -16.51 9.93
CA THR A 52 -12.54 -15.23 9.27
C THR A 52 -11.44 -14.24 9.67
N LEU A 53 -11.10 -13.36 8.75
CA LEU A 53 -10.21 -12.25 8.97
C LEU A 53 -11.05 -10.99 9.09
N THR A 54 -10.88 -10.23 10.16
CA THR A 54 -11.45 -8.88 10.26
C THR A 54 -10.43 -7.87 9.71
N PRO A 55 -10.86 -6.93 8.86
CA PRO A 55 -9.99 -5.83 8.43
C PRO A 55 -9.38 -5.12 9.64
N GLY A 56 -8.16 -4.60 9.46
CA GLY A 56 -7.49 -3.80 10.50
C GLY A 56 -8.23 -2.50 10.80
N SER A 57 -7.63 -1.71 11.66
CA SER A 57 -8.17 -0.39 12.07
C SER A 57 -8.11 0.67 10.96
N GLY A 58 -7.82 0.30 9.72
CA GLY A 58 -7.72 1.21 8.59
C GLY A 58 -6.41 2.00 8.57
N THR A 59 -5.31 1.40 9.05
CA THR A 59 -4.00 2.07 9.05
C THR A 59 -3.39 2.08 7.65
N VAL A 60 -3.04 3.28 7.19
CA VAL A 60 -2.40 3.52 5.90
C VAL A 60 -0.93 3.84 6.12
N LEU A 61 -0.06 3.09 5.48
CA LEU A 61 1.37 3.40 5.41
C LEU A 61 1.66 4.21 4.16
N VAL A 62 2.19 5.42 4.30
CA VAL A 62 2.68 6.25 3.19
C VAL A 62 4.20 6.21 3.19
N VAL A 63 4.76 5.65 2.12
CA VAL A 63 6.20 5.67 1.86
C VAL A 63 6.48 6.91 1.01
N ASP A 64 7.10 7.91 1.60
CA ASP A 64 7.30 9.24 0.99
C ASP A 64 8.66 9.34 0.30
N GLY A 65 8.70 9.14 -1.00
CA GLY A 65 9.87 9.35 -1.85
C GLY A 65 10.07 10.81 -2.31
N VAL A 66 9.13 11.72 -1.96
CA VAL A 66 9.23 13.15 -2.33
C VAL A 66 10.07 13.94 -1.34
N SER A 67 9.85 13.72 -0.04
CA SER A 67 10.52 14.46 1.04
C SER A 67 11.09 13.58 2.14
N GLY A 68 11.18 12.25 1.89
CA GLY A 68 11.80 11.29 2.81
C GLY A 68 11.09 11.23 4.16
N GLY A 69 9.77 11.32 4.16
CA GLY A 69 8.98 11.28 5.40
C GLY A 69 9.00 12.61 6.20
N ASN A 70 9.57 13.68 5.67
CA ASN A 70 9.60 14.97 6.36
C ASN A 70 8.16 15.54 6.49
N PRO A 71 7.63 15.73 7.71
CA PRO A 71 6.26 16.21 7.92
C PRO A 71 6.02 17.65 7.44
N SER A 72 7.07 18.42 7.18
CA SER A 72 7.01 19.77 6.63
C SER A 72 7.31 19.83 5.13
N GLY A 73 7.66 18.69 4.51
CA GLY A 73 7.99 18.60 3.10
C GLY A 73 6.76 18.58 2.19
N LEU A 74 7.00 18.69 0.88
CA LEU A 74 5.95 18.62 -0.14
C LEU A 74 5.22 17.28 -0.14
N GLY A 75 5.92 16.20 0.18
CA GLY A 75 5.36 14.85 0.30
C GLY A 75 4.33 14.70 1.41
N ALA A 76 4.36 15.57 2.42
CA ALA A 76 3.43 15.52 3.54
C ALA A 76 1.98 15.94 3.20
N THR A 77 1.71 16.45 2.01
CA THR A 77 0.36 16.87 1.60
C THR A 77 -0.60 15.69 1.57
N LEU A 78 -0.22 14.59 0.95
CA LEU A 78 -1.06 13.38 0.85
C LEU A 78 -1.38 12.79 2.24
N PRO A 79 -0.40 12.45 3.09
CA PRO A 79 -0.70 11.89 4.40
C PRO A 79 -1.53 12.83 5.29
N ARG A 80 -1.30 14.15 5.23
CA ARG A 80 -2.14 15.10 5.97
C ARG A 80 -3.59 15.11 5.49
N THR A 81 -3.81 15.02 4.17
CA THR A 81 -5.17 14.97 3.62
C THR A 81 -5.89 13.69 4.04
N LEU A 82 -5.21 12.56 4.00
CA LEU A 82 -5.76 11.28 4.46
C LEU A 82 -6.09 11.31 5.96
N SER A 83 -5.19 11.88 6.77
CA SER A 83 -5.44 12.06 8.21
C SER A 83 -6.60 13.00 8.50
N ALA A 84 -6.73 14.08 7.73
CA ALA A 84 -7.87 15.00 7.84
C ALA A 84 -9.20 14.35 7.43
N ALA A 85 -9.17 13.32 6.57
CA ALA A 85 -10.31 12.48 6.23
C ALA A 85 -10.62 11.40 7.28
N GLY A 86 -9.91 11.38 8.40
CA GLY A 86 -10.16 10.45 9.52
C GLY A 86 -9.42 9.11 9.41
N MET A 87 -8.50 8.96 8.47
CA MET A 87 -7.68 7.74 8.36
C MET A 87 -6.51 7.80 9.36
N GLN A 88 -6.14 6.64 9.88
CA GLN A 88 -4.88 6.50 10.60
C GLN A 88 -3.74 6.37 9.59
N VAL A 89 -2.81 7.32 9.59
CA VAL A 89 -1.73 7.39 8.60
C VAL A 89 -0.38 7.42 9.28
N GLU A 90 0.47 6.49 8.90
CA GLU A 90 1.89 6.50 9.23
C GLU A 90 2.69 6.88 7.98
N THR A 91 3.71 7.73 8.14
CA THR A 91 4.55 8.19 7.04
C THR A 91 6.00 7.85 7.34
N ILE A 92 6.65 7.21 6.39
CA ILE A 92 8.05 6.80 6.50
C ILE A 92 8.84 7.21 5.25
N ALA A 93 10.16 7.27 5.39
CA ALA A 93 11.07 7.33 4.26
C ALA A 93 11.18 5.96 3.56
N PRO A 94 11.53 5.90 2.27
CA PRO A 94 11.66 4.64 1.53
C PRO A 94 12.55 3.60 2.19
N GLU A 95 13.66 4.04 2.79
CA GLU A 95 14.64 3.17 3.46
C GLU A 95 14.08 2.55 4.75
N GLY A 96 13.03 3.15 5.31
CA GLY A 96 12.34 2.70 6.51
C GLY A 96 11.26 1.65 6.26
N LEU A 97 11.07 1.20 5.02
CA LEU A 97 10.04 0.20 4.72
C LEU A 97 10.33 -1.11 5.48
N PRO A 98 9.33 -1.68 6.18
CA PRO A 98 9.51 -2.93 6.92
C PRO A 98 10.06 -4.05 6.03
N THR A 99 10.98 -4.83 6.59
CA THR A 99 11.65 -5.94 5.90
C THR A 99 11.11 -7.31 6.30
N ASP A 100 9.95 -7.34 6.92
CA ASP A 100 9.23 -8.56 7.28
C ASP A 100 7.73 -8.43 7.00
N LEU A 101 7.11 -9.56 6.64
CA LEU A 101 5.71 -9.61 6.24
C LEU A 101 4.75 -9.35 7.40
N LEU A 102 5.16 -9.72 8.63
CA LEU A 102 4.32 -9.54 9.81
C LEU A 102 4.10 -8.05 10.13
N SER A 103 5.15 -7.25 9.99
CA SER A 103 5.06 -5.80 10.15
C SER A 103 4.17 -5.17 9.08
N LEU A 104 4.24 -5.65 7.83
CA LEU A 104 3.39 -5.17 6.74
C LEU A 104 1.90 -5.51 6.95
N GLN A 105 1.59 -6.60 7.65
CA GLN A 105 0.21 -6.98 7.99
C GLN A 105 -0.53 -5.97 8.89
N SER A 106 0.22 -5.11 9.59
CA SER A 106 -0.40 -4.07 10.43
C SER A 106 -1.06 -2.96 9.62
N TYR A 107 -0.80 -2.90 8.32
CA TYR A 107 -1.36 -1.90 7.42
C TYR A 107 -2.38 -2.54 6.48
N ASP A 108 -3.50 -1.86 6.25
CA ASP A 108 -4.51 -2.26 5.28
C ASP A 108 -4.18 -1.74 3.87
N LEU A 109 -3.43 -0.64 3.82
CA LEU A 109 -3.03 0.02 2.58
C LEU A 109 -1.60 0.55 2.69
N ILE A 110 -0.80 0.27 1.69
CA ILE A 110 0.53 0.86 1.50
C ILE A 110 0.49 1.77 0.28
N ILE A 111 0.95 3.01 0.43
CA ILE A 111 1.03 3.99 -0.65
C ILE A 111 2.50 4.30 -0.93
N LEU A 112 2.98 3.96 -2.11
CA LEU A 112 4.31 4.35 -2.60
C LEU A 112 4.21 5.69 -3.32
N GLN A 113 4.55 6.78 -2.65
CA GLN A 113 4.48 8.13 -3.19
C GLN A 113 5.81 8.54 -3.82
N SER A 114 5.90 8.50 -5.15
CA SER A 114 7.12 8.84 -5.93
C SER A 114 8.37 8.10 -5.42
N VAL A 115 8.22 6.80 -5.12
CA VAL A 115 9.30 5.95 -4.63
C VAL A 115 9.98 5.25 -5.80
N ALA A 116 11.29 5.36 -5.89
CA ALA A 116 12.10 4.60 -6.83
C ALA A 116 12.39 3.19 -6.28
N ALA A 117 12.53 2.22 -7.19
CA ALA A 117 12.76 0.83 -6.80
C ALA A 117 14.08 0.63 -6.05
N ASP A 118 15.10 1.39 -6.40
CA ASP A 118 16.42 1.37 -5.75
C ASP A 118 16.45 2.12 -4.40
N ALA A 119 15.44 2.95 -4.11
CA ALA A 119 15.32 3.64 -2.83
C ALA A 119 14.79 2.73 -1.71
N VAL A 120 14.26 1.56 -2.03
CA VAL A 120 13.81 0.56 -1.05
C VAL A 120 14.71 -0.68 -1.09
N PRO A 121 14.84 -1.41 0.03
CA PRO A 121 15.59 -2.67 0.04
C PRO A 121 15.06 -3.66 -1.00
N THR A 122 15.95 -4.36 -1.71
CA THR A 122 15.55 -5.33 -2.75
C THR A 122 14.62 -6.42 -2.20
N THR A 123 14.82 -6.84 -0.95
CA THR A 123 13.95 -7.79 -0.26
C THR A 123 12.52 -7.25 -0.08
N ALA A 124 12.35 -5.93 -0.01
CA ALA A 124 11.04 -5.31 0.13
C ALA A 124 10.18 -5.46 -1.13
N HIS A 125 10.78 -5.63 -2.32
CA HIS A 125 10.02 -5.86 -3.55
C HIS A 125 9.23 -7.17 -3.50
N GLU A 126 9.86 -8.26 -3.04
CA GLU A 126 9.21 -9.56 -2.86
C GLU A 126 8.18 -9.53 -1.72
N LEU A 127 8.50 -8.82 -0.64
CA LEU A 127 7.59 -8.66 0.50
C LEU A 127 6.33 -7.89 0.13
N LEU A 128 6.45 -6.78 -0.61
CA LEU A 128 5.31 -6.02 -1.12
C LEU A 128 4.47 -6.85 -2.09
N ALA A 129 5.11 -7.63 -2.97
CA ALA A 129 4.39 -8.53 -3.87
C ALA A 129 3.62 -9.60 -3.10
N SER A 130 4.22 -10.18 -2.06
CA SER A 130 3.58 -11.17 -1.19
C SER A 130 2.46 -10.55 -0.34
N TYR A 131 2.67 -9.32 0.17
CA TYR A 131 1.66 -8.57 0.91
C TYR A 131 0.38 -8.40 0.09
N VAL A 132 0.49 -8.04 -1.19
CA VAL A 132 -0.67 -7.88 -2.07
C VAL A 132 -1.26 -9.23 -2.46
N SER A 133 -0.44 -10.16 -2.96
CA SER A 133 -0.93 -11.39 -3.59
C SER A 133 -1.35 -12.47 -2.61
N GLN A 134 -0.70 -12.56 -1.45
CA GLN A 134 -0.93 -13.62 -0.47
C GLN A 134 -1.78 -13.15 0.72
N LEU A 135 -1.59 -11.90 1.16
CA LEU A 135 -2.31 -11.35 2.31
C LEU A 135 -3.52 -10.50 1.90
N GLY A 136 -3.64 -10.13 0.62
CA GLY A 136 -4.73 -9.30 0.13
C GLY A 136 -4.63 -7.84 0.55
N GLY A 137 -3.45 -7.37 0.94
CA GLY A 137 -3.21 -5.99 1.32
C GLY A 137 -3.35 -5.02 0.14
N GLY A 138 -3.79 -3.80 0.40
CA GLY A 138 -3.91 -2.76 -0.61
C GLY A 138 -2.56 -2.14 -0.96
N LEU A 139 -2.30 -1.91 -2.25
CA LEU A 139 -1.11 -1.18 -2.71
C LEU A 139 -1.50 -0.11 -3.72
N ILE A 140 -1.07 1.11 -3.48
CA ILE A 140 -1.21 2.22 -4.42
C ILE A 140 0.18 2.77 -4.77
N MET A 141 0.47 2.91 -6.05
CA MET A 141 1.64 3.62 -6.51
C MET A 141 1.22 4.98 -7.07
N VAL A 142 1.70 6.05 -6.43
CA VAL A 142 1.43 7.43 -6.84
C VAL A 142 2.55 7.90 -7.76
N GLY A 143 2.15 8.39 -8.95
CA GLY A 143 3.08 8.85 -9.99
C GLY A 143 3.97 10.00 -9.55
N GLY A 144 5.18 10.00 -10.11
CA GLY A 144 6.22 10.99 -9.90
C GLY A 144 7.49 10.58 -10.65
N PRO A 145 8.57 11.37 -10.59
CA PRO A 145 9.82 11.06 -11.28
C PRO A 145 10.43 9.70 -10.86
N GLY A 146 10.21 9.29 -9.61
CA GLY A 146 10.69 8.02 -9.06
C GLY A 146 9.69 6.86 -9.17
N SER A 147 8.59 7.00 -9.93
CA SER A 147 7.54 5.98 -9.96
C SER A 147 7.55 5.16 -11.23
N PHE A 148 6.88 4.00 -11.19
CA PHE A 148 6.64 3.13 -12.34
C PHE A 148 7.91 2.75 -13.11
N GLY A 149 7.84 2.68 -14.44
CA GLY A 149 8.98 2.32 -15.29
C GLY A 149 10.16 3.29 -15.16
N ALA A 150 9.91 4.59 -15.03
CA ALA A 150 10.94 5.61 -14.82
C ALA A 150 11.65 5.47 -13.47
N GLY A 151 10.95 4.96 -12.45
CA GLY A 151 11.50 4.66 -11.12
C GLY A 151 12.15 3.27 -11.00
N GLY A 152 12.36 2.55 -12.11
CA GLY A 152 13.06 1.26 -12.08
C GLY A 152 12.22 0.07 -11.61
N TRP A 153 10.91 0.19 -11.55
CA TRP A 153 10.02 -0.89 -11.10
C TRP A 153 9.80 -1.98 -12.16
N LYS A 154 10.22 -1.74 -13.41
CA LYS A 154 10.19 -2.74 -14.48
C LYS A 154 11.15 -3.90 -14.14
N GLY A 155 10.69 -5.14 -14.30
CA GLY A 155 11.45 -6.35 -13.96
C GLY A 155 11.50 -6.68 -12.47
N THR A 156 10.84 -5.89 -11.62
CA THR A 156 10.72 -6.22 -10.19
C THR A 156 9.56 -7.18 -9.91
N PRO A 157 9.54 -7.86 -8.75
CA PRO A 157 8.42 -8.70 -8.33
C PRO A 157 7.07 -7.97 -8.24
N LEU A 158 7.05 -6.62 -8.16
CA LEU A 158 5.83 -5.83 -8.17
C LEU A 158 5.21 -5.67 -9.56
N GLU A 159 6.00 -5.70 -10.63
CA GLU A 159 5.48 -5.45 -11.99
C GLU A 159 4.26 -6.30 -12.36
N PRO A 160 4.26 -7.64 -12.14
CA PRO A 160 3.13 -8.47 -12.53
C PRO A 160 1.84 -8.25 -11.74
N ILE A 161 1.91 -7.60 -10.58
CA ILE A 161 0.75 -7.31 -9.74
C ILE A 161 0.19 -5.90 -9.92
N LEU A 162 0.93 -5.03 -10.62
CA LEU A 162 0.44 -3.69 -10.95
C LEU A 162 -0.62 -3.77 -12.05
N PRO A 163 -1.69 -2.94 -11.99
CA PRO A 163 -2.74 -2.92 -13.00
C PRO A 163 -2.32 -2.23 -14.31
N VAL A 164 -1.06 -1.84 -14.43
CA VAL A 164 -0.49 -1.10 -15.56
C VAL A 164 0.78 -1.76 -16.07
N ARG A 165 1.01 -1.67 -17.37
CA ARG A 165 2.28 -2.11 -17.97
C ARG A 165 3.34 -1.03 -17.80
N LEU A 166 4.55 -1.44 -17.41
CA LEU A 166 5.66 -0.53 -17.13
C LEU A 166 6.57 -0.33 -18.36
N ASP A 167 6.13 -0.77 -19.53
CA ASP A 167 6.88 -0.56 -20.77
C ASP A 167 6.93 0.94 -21.09
N LEU A 168 8.14 1.47 -21.15
CA LEU A 168 8.35 2.80 -21.71
C LEU A 168 8.09 2.71 -23.22
N PRO A 169 7.34 3.65 -23.82
CA PRO A 169 7.16 3.66 -25.25
C PRO A 169 8.53 3.77 -25.93
N GLU A 170 8.81 2.89 -26.89
CA GLU A 170 10.09 2.84 -27.64
C GLU A 170 10.42 4.15 -28.38
N ARG A 171 9.47 5.04 -28.53
CA ARG A 171 9.65 6.38 -29.09
C ARG A 171 9.28 7.44 -28.06
N LEU A 172 10.29 8.00 -27.41
CA LEU A 172 10.20 9.36 -26.90
C LEU A 172 10.05 10.27 -28.13
N VAL A 173 8.82 10.61 -28.49
CA VAL A 173 8.58 11.75 -29.36
C VAL A 173 8.92 12.97 -28.51
N MET A 174 10.16 13.41 -28.58
CA MET A 174 10.51 14.72 -28.01
C MET A 174 9.72 15.76 -28.80
N PRO A 175 8.78 16.47 -28.16
CA PRO A 175 8.12 17.57 -28.84
C PRO A 175 9.22 18.57 -29.26
N ALA A 176 9.28 18.93 -30.55
CA ALA A 176 10.15 19.99 -31.01
C ALA A 176 9.69 21.28 -30.32
N ALA A 177 10.47 21.75 -29.37
CA ALA A 177 10.23 23.05 -28.72
C ALA A 177 11.12 24.08 -29.41
N ALA A 178 10.52 25.12 -29.98
CA ALA A 178 11.24 26.31 -30.42
C ALA A 178 11.28 27.28 -29.24
N ILE A 179 12.49 27.58 -28.74
CA ILE A 179 12.70 28.57 -27.71
C ILE A 179 13.13 29.84 -28.37
N MET A 180 12.33 30.91 -28.27
CA MET A 180 12.70 32.25 -28.71
C MET A 180 13.12 33.06 -27.47
N LEU A 181 14.39 33.44 -27.39
CA LEU A 181 14.89 34.32 -26.37
C LEU A 181 14.80 35.78 -26.90
N VAL A 182 13.95 36.57 -26.27
CA VAL A 182 13.86 38.01 -26.57
C VAL A 182 14.61 38.72 -25.43
N LEU A 183 15.78 39.25 -25.77
CA LEU A 183 16.58 40.05 -24.84
C LEU A 183 16.30 41.52 -25.07
N ASP A 184 15.83 42.21 -24.05
CA ASP A 184 15.71 43.67 -24.06
C ASP A 184 17.09 44.28 -23.80
N ASN A 185 17.61 45.04 -24.74
CA ASN A 185 18.84 45.79 -24.62
C ASN A 185 18.56 47.30 -24.56
N SER A 186 17.48 47.70 -23.90
CA SER A 186 17.14 49.10 -23.69
C SER A 186 18.09 49.78 -22.67
N GLY A 187 18.23 51.11 -22.74
CA GLY A 187 19.11 51.85 -21.86
C GLY A 187 18.82 51.69 -20.37
N SER A 188 17.62 51.27 -20.01
CA SER A 188 17.24 50.92 -18.62
C SER A 188 17.95 49.69 -18.08
N MET A 189 18.43 48.80 -18.93
CA MET A 189 19.19 47.58 -18.54
C MET A 189 20.64 47.94 -18.14
N SER A 190 21.11 49.14 -18.43
CA SER A 190 22.44 49.60 -18.05
C SER A 190 22.51 50.24 -16.65
N LEU A 191 21.39 50.35 -15.96
CA LEU A 191 21.37 50.86 -14.59
C LEU A 191 21.98 49.82 -13.63
N PRO A 192 22.95 50.20 -12.79
CA PRO A 192 23.60 49.26 -11.88
C PRO A 192 22.62 48.90 -10.77
N VAL A 193 22.00 47.71 -10.92
CA VAL A 193 21.32 47.04 -9.81
C VAL A 193 22.37 46.17 -9.12
N SER A 194 22.56 46.43 -7.84
CA SER A 194 23.51 45.72 -6.98
C SER A 194 23.39 44.21 -7.18
N GLY A 195 24.36 43.59 -7.84
CA GLY A 195 24.46 42.14 -8.07
C GLY A 195 24.41 41.67 -9.53
N SER A 196 24.03 42.48 -10.51
CA SER A 196 23.80 42.01 -11.89
C SER A 196 24.92 42.31 -12.91
N MET A 197 26.01 42.97 -12.50
CA MET A 197 27.13 43.25 -13.43
C MET A 197 27.84 41.98 -13.95
N ARG A 198 27.80 40.86 -13.25
CA ARG A 198 28.46 39.59 -13.73
C ARG A 198 27.70 38.95 -14.88
N MET A 199 26.39 39.06 -14.91
CA MET A 199 25.56 38.41 -15.94
C MET A 199 25.67 39.11 -17.31
N GLN A 200 25.89 40.44 -17.33
CA GLN A 200 26.09 41.18 -18.59
C GLN A 200 27.43 40.92 -19.25
N GLN A 201 28.47 40.59 -18.48
CA GLN A 201 29.80 40.25 -19.02
C GLN A 201 29.85 38.81 -19.61
N GLU A 202 29.06 37.88 -19.11
CA GLU A 202 29.01 36.50 -19.62
C GLU A 202 28.18 36.38 -20.90
N ILE A 203 27.23 37.24 -21.17
CA ILE A 203 26.42 37.23 -22.39
C ILE A 203 27.11 37.97 -23.56
N ALA A 204 28.11 38.82 -23.27
CA ALA A 204 28.82 39.60 -24.30
C ALA A 204 30.11 38.92 -24.85
N ASN A 205 30.45 37.72 -24.36
CA ASN A 205 31.53 36.87 -24.85
C ASN A 205 30.95 35.56 -25.43
#